data_5a098cdae34d4de8ee5fb64a13836e4b
#
_entry.id   5a098cdae34d4de8ee5fb64a13836e4b
#
_cell.length_a   1.000
_cell.length_b   1.000
_cell.length_c   1.000
_cell.angle_alpha   90.00
_cell.angle_beta   90.00
_cell.angle_gamma   90.00
#
_symmetry.space_group_name_H-M   'P 1'
#
loop_
_entity.id
_entity.type
_entity.pdbx_description
1 polymer ?
#
loop_
_entity_poly.entity_id
_entity_poly.type
_entity_poly.pdbx_seq_one_letter_code
_entity_poly.pdbx_strand_id
1 'polypeptide(L)'
;MFGIFSRKKSILESGLLDGFTDHHSHLLPGVDDGFQTADLTLEALRTMEQAGVADVWLTPHIMEDVPNTVGALKQRFEEFSATYNGSVRLHLAAENMMDGIFAERWRQRDILMLGDNHPLIETSYFRAPIEMRGLIGEMLNAGLRPI
;
A
#
# COMPACT_ATOMS: atom_id res chain seq x y z
N MET A 1 -35.45 1.17 36.63
CA MET A 1 -35.09 0.59 35.29
C MET A 1 -34.14 1.58 34.64
N PHE A 2 -32.81 1.34 34.78
CA PHE A 2 -31.79 2.22 34.20
C PHE A 2 -31.50 1.74 32.82
N GLY A 3 -31.98 2.48 31.82
CA GLY A 3 -31.62 2.25 30.42
C GLY A 3 -30.17 2.67 30.17
N ILE A 4 -29.26 1.72 30.10
CA ILE A 4 -27.89 1.97 29.65
C ILE A 4 -27.94 2.12 28.12
N PHE A 5 -28.25 3.32 27.64
CA PHE A 5 -28.02 3.69 26.25
C PHE A 5 -26.52 3.93 26.10
N SER A 6 -25.76 2.87 25.85
CA SER A 6 -24.39 2.99 25.36
C SER A 6 -24.46 3.65 23.99
N ARG A 7 -24.07 4.93 23.89
CA ARG A 7 -23.89 5.62 22.61
C ARG A 7 -22.80 4.88 21.86
N LYS A 8 -23.14 4.28 20.72
CA LYS A 8 -22.13 3.66 19.83
C LYS A 8 -21.20 4.80 19.40
N LYS A 9 -19.92 4.71 19.73
CA LYS A 9 -18.89 5.60 19.21
C LYS A 9 -18.66 5.23 17.75
N SER A 10 -18.42 6.23 16.91
CA SER A 10 -17.89 5.99 15.57
C SER A 10 -16.47 5.43 15.66
N ILE A 11 -15.94 4.86 14.60
CA ILE A 11 -14.56 4.37 14.55
C ILE A 11 -13.58 5.52 14.82
N LEU A 12 -13.87 6.72 14.29
CA LEU A 12 -13.06 7.93 14.49
C LEU A 12 -13.03 8.38 15.97
N GLU A 13 -14.13 8.15 16.73
CA GLU A 13 -14.23 8.54 18.13
C GLU A 13 -13.78 7.43 19.09
N SER A 14 -13.47 6.24 18.57
CA SER A 14 -13.21 5.05 19.38
C SER A 14 -11.80 5.01 19.98
N GLY A 15 -10.83 5.68 19.33
CA GLY A 15 -9.39 5.53 19.59
C GLY A 15 -8.82 4.19 19.12
N LEU A 16 -9.61 3.41 18.35
CA LEU A 16 -9.19 2.07 17.89
C LEU A 16 -7.99 2.13 16.95
N LEU A 17 -7.86 3.23 16.21
CA LEU A 17 -6.80 3.44 15.23
C LEU A 17 -5.67 4.34 15.75
N ASP A 18 -5.64 4.65 17.04
CA ASP A 18 -4.57 5.46 17.63
C ASP A 18 -3.21 4.76 17.48
N GLY A 19 -2.30 5.39 16.74
CA GLY A 19 -0.98 4.84 16.44
C GLY A 19 -0.96 3.71 15.41
N PHE A 20 -2.10 3.45 14.73
CA PHE A 20 -2.20 2.41 13.71
C PHE A 20 -1.32 2.72 12.49
N THR A 21 -0.78 1.68 11.88
CA THR A 21 -0.09 1.74 10.60
C THR A 21 -0.93 1.02 9.54
N ASP A 22 -1.32 1.73 8.51
CA ASP A 22 -1.91 1.12 7.31
C ASP A 22 -0.80 0.63 6.39
N HIS A 23 -0.76 -0.66 6.14
CA HIS A 23 0.31 -1.29 5.34
C HIS A 23 -0.07 -1.52 3.87
N HIS A 24 -1.31 -1.21 3.47
CA HIS A 24 -1.78 -1.44 2.12
C HIS A 24 -2.84 -0.42 1.71
N SER A 25 -2.49 0.49 0.81
CA SER A 25 -3.42 1.49 0.31
C SER A 25 -3.08 1.96 -1.11
N HIS A 26 -4.12 2.30 -1.88
CA HIS A 26 -4.03 2.90 -3.22
C HIS A 26 -4.28 4.40 -3.16
N LEU A 27 -3.55 5.07 -2.27
CA LEU A 27 -3.69 6.50 -2.01
C LEU A 27 -2.72 7.37 -2.83
N LEU A 28 -1.76 6.78 -3.58
CA LEU A 28 -0.91 7.59 -4.46
C LEU A 28 -1.72 8.04 -5.67
N PRO A 29 -1.95 9.37 -5.85
CA PRO A 29 -2.98 9.83 -6.78
C PRO A 29 -2.61 9.62 -8.25
N GLY A 30 -3.56 9.06 -9.01
CA GLY A 30 -3.53 8.99 -10.48
C GLY A 30 -2.50 8.02 -11.06
N VAL A 31 -2.13 6.98 -10.32
CA VAL A 31 -1.14 5.99 -10.78
C VAL A 31 -1.74 4.59 -11.03
N ASP A 32 -2.88 4.30 -10.45
CA ASP A 32 -3.58 3.01 -10.59
C ASP A 32 -5.11 3.19 -10.47
N ASP A 33 -5.83 2.14 -10.09
CA ASP A 33 -7.29 2.15 -9.90
C ASP A 33 -7.75 2.77 -8.56
N GLY A 34 -6.81 3.22 -7.73
CA GLY A 34 -7.09 3.93 -6.50
C GLY A 34 -7.55 5.38 -6.71
N PHE A 35 -7.15 6.27 -5.85
CA PHE A 35 -7.55 7.68 -5.93
C PHE A 35 -6.92 8.39 -7.13
N GLN A 36 -7.76 9.08 -7.91
CA GLN A 36 -7.33 9.70 -9.15
C GLN A 36 -6.77 11.12 -8.98
N THR A 37 -7.07 11.79 -7.86
CA THR A 37 -6.66 13.18 -7.63
C THR A 37 -6.00 13.37 -6.27
N ALA A 38 -5.08 14.32 -6.20
CA ALA A 38 -4.42 14.68 -4.94
C ALA A 38 -5.42 15.16 -3.87
N ASP A 39 -6.47 15.87 -4.27
CA ASP A 39 -7.49 16.37 -3.34
C ASP A 39 -8.22 15.25 -2.60
N LEU A 40 -8.59 14.18 -3.32
CA LEU A 40 -9.23 13.00 -2.73
C LEU A 40 -8.28 12.29 -1.76
N THR A 41 -7.02 12.13 -2.13
CA THR A 41 -6.01 11.56 -1.25
C THR A 41 -5.80 12.40 0.01
N LEU A 42 -5.72 13.72 -0.12
CA LEU A 42 -5.58 14.63 1.02
C LEU A 42 -6.79 14.58 1.95
N GLU A 43 -8.01 14.42 1.43
CA GLU A 43 -9.24 14.24 2.23
C GLU A 43 -9.21 12.92 3.00
N ALA A 44 -8.80 11.83 2.35
CA ALA A 44 -8.65 10.52 3.00
C ALA A 44 -7.60 10.59 4.12
N LEU A 45 -6.42 11.15 3.85
CA LEU A 45 -5.35 11.29 4.85
C LEU A 45 -5.79 12.15 6.05
N ARG A 46 -6.55 13.23 5.84
CA ARG A 46 -7.13 14.01 6.96
C ARG A 46 -8.09 13.16 7.80
N THR A 47 -8.88 12.31 7.17
CA THR A 47 -9.80 11.39 7.88
C THR A 47 -9.01 10.35 8.68
N MET A 48 -7.95 9.79 8.11
CA MET A 48 -7.06 8.85 8.79
C MET A 48 -6.34 9.51 9.98
N GLU A 49 -5.86 10.73 9.80
CA GLU A 49 -5.25 11.53 10.86
C GLU A 49 -6.22 11.77 12.02
N GLN A 50 -7.48 12.16 11.74
CA GLN A 50 -8.53 12.33 12.75
C GLN A 50 -8.87 11.03 13.46
N ALA A 51 -8.68 9.89 12.82
CA ALA A 51 -8.88 8.57 13.41
C ALA A 51 -7.70 8.10 14.27
N GLY A 52 -6.57 8.81 14.26
CA GLY A 52 -5.36 8.47 15.02
C GLY A 52 -4.34 7.61 14.28
N VAL A 53 -4.50 7.42 12.96
CA VAL A 53 -3.53 6.68 12.13
C VAL A 53 -2.19 7.43 12.13
N ALA A 54 -1.10 6.71 12.38
CA ALA A 54 0.23 7.28 12.47
C ALA A 54 1.05 7.14 11.18
N ASP A 55 0.91 6.01 10.49
CA ASP A 55 1.67 5.70 9.28
C ASP A 55 0.76 5.13 8.20
N VAL A 56 1.05 5.47 6.94
CA VAL A 56 0.37 4.90 5.77
C VAL A 56 1.41 4.52 4.72
N TRP A 57 1.36 3.28 4.28
CA TRP A 57 2.09 2.79 3.12
C TRP A 57 1.22 2.94 1.88
N LEU A 58 1.69 3.77 0.95
CA LEU A 58 1.10 3.87 -0.38
C LEU A 58 1.69 2.75 -1.22
N THR A 59 0.84 1.81 -1.62
CA THR A 59 1.22 0.57 -2.28
C THR A 59 0.53 0.42 -3.64
N PRO A 60 0.73 1.36 -4.57
CA PRO A 60 0.10 1.28 -5.88
C PRO A 60 0.50 0.02 -6.63
N HIS A 61 -0.36 -0.41 -7.55
CA HIS A 61 -0.11 -1.55 -8.39
C HIS A 61 1.10 -1.39 -9.30
N ILE A 62 1.85 -2.49 -9.46
CA ILE A 62 2.79 -2.73 -10.55
C ILE A 62 2.39 -4.03 -11.23
N MET A 63 1.81 -3.95 -12.42
CA MET A 63 1.29 -5.08 -13.19
C MET A 63 1.28 -4.77 -14.70
N GLU A 64 1.06 -5.78 -15.53
CA GLU A 64 1.03 -5.61 -17.02
C GLU A 64 0.01 -4.56 -17.46
N ASP A 65 -1.19 -4.59 -16.87
CA ASP A 65 -2.29 -3.68 -17.23
C ASP A 65 -2.14 -2.28 -16.62
N VAL A 66 -1.30 -2.13 -15.60
CA VAL A 66 -0.95 -0.85 -14.96
C VAL A 66 0.59 -0.71 -14.99
N PRO A 67 1.16 -0.22 -16.11
CA PRO A 67 2.58 -0.30 -16.39
C PRO A 67 3.40 0.72 -15.59
N ASN A 68 3.20 0.75 -14.28
CA ASN A 68 4.01 1.53 -13.37
C ASN A 68 5.44 1.00 -13.31
N THR A 69 6.40 1.91 -13.14
CA THR A 69 7.79 1.58 -12.86
C THR A 69 8.19 2.09 -11.47
N VAL A 70 9.17 1.45 -10.87
CA VAL A 70 9.71 1.90 -9.56
C VAL A 70 10.16 3.36 -9.61
N GLY A 71 10.83 3.76 -10.71
CA GLY A 71 11.28 5.15 -10.89
C GLY A 71 10.13 6.16 -10.96
N ALA A 72 9.10 5.86 -11.76
CA ALA A 72 7.93 6.73 -11.89
C ALA A 72 7.15 6.86 -10.58
N LEU A 73 6.97 5.74 -9.85
CA LEU A 73 6.29 5.76 -8.56
C LEU A 73 7.05 6.56 -7.50
N LYS A 74 8.38 6.42 -7.44
CA LYS A 74 9.21 7.23 -6.54
C LYS A 74 9.09 8.73 -6.84
N GLN A 75 9.18 9.11 -8.11
CA GLN A 75 9.01 10.50 -8.51
C GLN A 75 7.62 11.02 -8.11
N ARG A 76 6.57 10.26 -8.41
CA ARG A 76 5.19 10.65 -8.07
C ARG A 76 4.98 10.76 -6.57
N PHE A 77 5.56 9.86 -5.80
CA PHE A 77 5.52 9.90 -4.34
C PHE A 77 6.22 11.15 -3.78
N GLU A 78 7.40 11.49 -4.28
CA GLU A 78 8.13 12.70 -3.88
C GLU A 78 7.33 13.96 -4.20
N GLU A 79 6.77 14.06 -5.42
CA GLU A 79 5.92 15.19 -5.84
C GLU A 79 4.68 15.34 -4.93
N PHE A 80 3.98 14.23 -4.65
CA PHE A 80 2.80 14.25 -3.79
C PHE A 80 3.16 14.57 -2.34
N SER A 81 4.17 13.90 -1.78
CA SER A 81 4.58 14.08 -0.39
C SER A 81 5.03 15.51 -0.09
N ALA A 82 5.63 16.21 -1.07
CA ALA A 82 6.00 17.62 -0.93
C ALA A 82 4.78 18.56 -0.77
N THR A 83 3.58 18.13 -1.15
CA THR A 83 2.33 18.89 -0.99
C THR A 83 1.58 18.57 0.30
N TYR A 84 1.91 17.45 0.95
CA TYR A 84 1.25 16.99 2.16
C TYR A 84 1.85 17.64 3.41
N ASN A 85 1.01 18.23 4.25
CA ASN A 85 1.42 18.93 5.47
C ASN A 85 0.74 18.38 6.74
N GLY A 86 0.13 17.18 6.67
CA GLY A 86 -0.48 16.51 7.83
C GLY A 86 0.54 15.76 8.69
N SER A 87 0.05 15.12 9.76
CA SER A 87 0.89 14.42 10.74
C SER A 87 1.09 12.93 10.43
N VAL A 88 0.34 12.35 9.52
CA VAL A 88 0.51 10.94 9.11
C VAL A 88 1.82 10.78 8.36
N ARG A 89 2.66 9.84 8.77
CA ARG A 89 3.89 9.54 8.02
C ARG A 89 3.57 8.71 6.79
N LEU A 90 4.02 9.20 5.64
CA LEU A 90 3.82 8.52 4.36
C LEU A 90 5.03 7.69 3.98
N HIS A 91 4.79 6.48 3.53
CA HIS A 91 5.79 5.55 3.03
C HIS A 91 5.40 5.04 1.65
N LEU A 92 6.36 4.66 0.83
CA LEU A 92 6.11 4.09 -0.49
C LEU A 92 6.55 2.64 -0.53
N ALA A 93 5.66 1.80 -1.03
CA ALA A 93 5.95 0.45 -1.50
C ALA A 93 5.16 0.21 -2.79
N ALA A 94 4.98 -1.03 -3.21
CA ALA A 94 4.07 -1.37 -4.30
C ALA A 94 3.41 -2.71 -4.02
N GLU A 95 2.17 -2.84 -4.46
CA GLU A 95 1.52 -4.13 -4.64
C GLU A 95 1.94 -4.68 -6.00
N ASN A 96 2.73 -5.75 -5.94
CA ASN A 96 3.32 -6.34 -7.13
C ASN A 96 2.46 -7.51 -7.59
N MET A 97 1.77 -7.38 -8.71
CA MET A 97 1.02 -8.49 -9.31
C MET A 97 2.01 -9.55 -9.81
N MET A 98 1.78 -10.78 -9.40
CA MET A 98 2.56 -11.93 -9.89
C MET A 98 2.03 -12.39 -11.25
N ASP A 99 2.26 -11.57 -12.27
CA ASP A 99 1.87 -11.74 -13.67
C ASP A 99 3.07 -12.09 -14.57
N GLY A 100 2.92 -11.92 -15.89
CA GLY A 100 3.95 -12.27 -16.87
C GLY A 100 5.25 -11.45 -16.76
N ILE A 101 5.20 -10.23 -16.22
CA ILE A 101 6.38 -9.36 -16.07
C ILE A 101 7.07 -9.50 -14.71
N PHE A 102 6.39 -10.07 -13.72
CA PHE A 102 6.87 -10.07 -12.33
C PHE A 102 8.21 -10.80 -12.15
N ALA A 103 8.36 -11.98 -12.75
CA ALA A 103 9.57 -12.79 -12.59
C ALA A 103 10.83 -12.07 -13.07
N GLU A 104 10.74 -11.34 -14.18
CA GLU A 104 11.85 -10.56 -14.73
C GLU A 104 12.17 -9.37 -13.82
N ARG A 105 11.16 -8.63 -13.38
CA ARG A 105 11.30 -7.50 -12.43
C ARG A 105 11.94 -7.94 -11.12
N TRP A 106 11.50 -9.08 -10.58
CA TRP A 106 12.09 -9.67 -9.39
C TRP A 106 13.59 -9.96 -9.58
N ARG A 107 13.99 -10.58 -10.69
CA ARG A 107 15.40 -10.88 -10.98
C ARG A 107 16.25 -9.64 -11.18
N GLN A 108 15.68 -8.58 -11.73
CA GLN A 108 16.34 -7.27 -11.89
C GLN A 108 16.33 -6.44 -10.59
N ARG A 109 15.69 -6.90 -9.53
CA ARG A 109 15.49 -6.15 -8.28
C ARG A 109 14.71 -4.85 -8.49
N ASP A 110 13.87 -4.78 -9.51
CA ASP A 110 13.00 -3.65 -9.82
C ASP A 110 11.61 -3.84 -9.17
N ILE A 111 11.59 -3.89 -7.84
CA ILE A 111 10.39 -3.98 -7.01
C ILE A 111 10.49 -3.02 -5.82
N LEU A 112 9.34 -2.49 -5.38
CA LEU A 112 9.23 -1.74 -4.13
C LEU A 112 8.68 -2.68 -3.05
N MET A 113 9.21 -2.54 -1.84
CA MET A 113 8.88 -3.40 -0.71
C MET A 113 8.46 -2.56 0.49
N LEU A 114 7.64 -3.14 1.35
CA LEU A 114 7.37 -2.62 2.69
C LEU A 114 8.63 -2.80 3.54
N GLY A 115 9.18 -1.70 4.04
CA GLY A 115 10.48 -1.72 4.68
C GLY A 115 11.57 -2.29 3.77
N ASP A 116 12.50 -3.05 4.35
CA ASP A 116 13.69 -3.52 3.62
C ASP A 116 13.51 -4.90 2.96
N ASN A 117 12.50 -5.67 3.36
CA ASN A 117 12.45 -7.09 3.00
C ASN A 117 11.04 -7.71 2.86
N HIS A 118 9.97 -6.92 2.80
CA HIS A 118 8.61 -7.44 2.67
C HIS A 118 8.00 -7.02 1.33
N PRO A 119 8.22 -7.74 0.23
CA PRO A 119 7.47 -7.52 -1.00
C PRO A 119 6.00 -7.89 -0.79
N LEU A 120 5.11 -6.95 -1.10
CA LEU A 120 3.67 -7.18 -1.13
C LEU A 120 3.32 -7.76 -2.50
N ILE A 121 2.70 -8.95 -2.50
CA ILE A 121 2.44 -9.74 -3.70
C ILE A 121 0.94 -9.98 -3.84
N GLU A 122 0.41 -9.67 -4.99
CA GLU A 122 -0.94 -10.04 -5.39
C GLU A 122 -0.91 -11.16 -6.44
N THR A 123 -1.95 -11.99 -6.45
CA THR A 123 -2.18 -12.99 -7.51
C THR A 123 -3.55 -12.79 -8.14
N SER A 124 -3.69 -13.18 -9.41
CA SER A 124 -4.97 -13.15 -10.08
C SER A 124 -6.04 -13.96 -9.33
N TYR A 125 -7.27 -13.41 -9.28
CA TYR A 125 -8.45 -14.09 -8.73
C TYR A 125 -8.75 -15.44 -9.39
N PHE A 126 -8.36 -15.61 -10.66
CA PHE A 126 -8.74 -16.79 -11.42
C PHE A 126 -7.78 -17.96 -11.18
N ARG A 127 -6.50 -17.68 -11.07
CA ARG A 127 -5.47 -18.71 -10.91
C ARG A 127 -4.14 -18.12 -10.47
N ALA A 128 -3.54 -18.73 -9.46
CA ALA A 128 -2.16 -18.44 -9.11
C ALA A 128 -1.21 -18.87 -10.25
N PRO A 129 -0.14 -18.11 -10.53
CA PRO A 129 0.85 -18.47 -11.55
C PRO A 129 1.51 -19.82 -11.25
N ILE A 130 1.86 -20.56 -12.29
CA ILE A 130 2.53 -21.87 -12.16
C ILE A 130 3.87 -21.72 -11.43
N GLU A 131 4.60 -20.65 -11.70
CA GLU A 131 5.91 -20.37 -11.10
C GLU A 131 5.85 -19.82 -9.69
N MET A 132 4.67 -19.52 -9.14
CA MET A 132 4.50 -18.83 -7.84
C MET A 132 5.35 -19.46 -6.73
N ARG A 133 5.31 -20.79 -6.58
CA ARG A 133 6.08 -21.48 -5.53
C ARG A 133 7.58 -21.31 -5.71
N GLY A 134 8.06 -21.35 -6.96
CA GLY A 134 9.46 -21.14 -7.30
C GLY A 134 9.91 -19.72 -6.95
N LEU A 135 9.15 -18.72 -7.37
CA LEU A 135 9.45 -17.31 -7.14
C LEU A 135 9.42 -16.96 -5.64
N ILE A 136 8.43 -17.47 -4.89
CA ILE A 136 8.40 -17.31 -3.42
C ILE A 136 9.63 -17.97 -2.79
N GLY A 137 10.02 -19.16 -3.24
CA GLY A 137 11.23 -19.85 -2.79
C GLY A 137 12.51 -19.05 -3.07
N GLU A 138 12.63 -18.44 -4.25
CA GLU A 138 13.74 -17.55 -4.59
C GLU A 138 13.80 -16.33 -3.65
N MET A 139 12.65 -15.70 -3.36
CA MET A 139 12.57 -14.56 -2.44
C MET A 139 12.97 -14.94 -1.01
N LEU A 140 12.45 -16.05 -0.50
CA LEU A 140 12.79 -16.56 0.84
C LEU A 140 14.28 -16.87 0.95
N ASN A 141 14.88 -17.51 -0.07
CA ASN A 141 16.32 -17.77 -0.12
C ASN A 141 17.17 -16.48 -0.20
N ALA A 142 16.61 -15.40 -0.75
CA ALA A 142 17.24 -14.09 -0.76
C ALA A 142 17.06 -13.31 0.56
N GLY A 143 16.43 -13.92 1.58
CA GLY A 143 16.19 -13.30 2.89
C GLY A 143 14.95 -12.40 2.95
N LEU A 144 14.11 -12.42 1.90
CA LEU A 144 12.86 -11.66 1.88
C LEU A 144 11.74 -12.43 2.57
N ARG A 145 10.70 -11.71 2.93
CA ARG A 145 9.47 -12.21 3.57
C ARG A 145 8.26 -11.71 2.82
N PRO A 146 7.92 -12.32 1.66
CA PRO A 146 6.76 -11.90 0.88
C PRO A 146 5.46 -12.04 1.70
N ILE A 147 4.57 -11.08 1.53
CA ILE A 147 3.24 -10.99 2.14
C ILE A 147 2.21 -10.76 1.05
#